data_4eae6c98c26c711d492d5c476bfb297d
#
_entry.id   4eae6c98c26c711d492d5c476bfb297d
#
_cell.length_a   1.000
_cell.length_b   1.000
_cell.length_c   1.000
_cell.angle_alpha   90.00
_cell.angle_beta   90.00
_cell.angle_gamma   90.00
#
_symmetry.space_group_name_H-M   'P 1'
#
loop_
_entity.id
_entity.type
_entity.pdbx_description
1 polymer ?
#
loop_
_entity_poly.entity_id
_entity_poly.type
_entity_poly.pdbx_seq_one_letter_code
_entity_poly.pdbx_strand_id
1 'polypeptide(L)'
;MAHRTLIGGTGYTVTGGTDLIDGTARSRTAGRTLVDGTAYAIGFGGLDADFSKNSWRTIIAACQNKQVPDTWNVGDSCMMAFGKKNYQIDIIGKNHDDYADGSGKAPLTFQMHTTYATQYKMNGAEYNNCGWKNCLVRTSNAFPALKKVMPAEVVAALKAVTKKTTAGGASSAIDTTEDTLF
;
A
#
# COMPACT_ATOMS: atom_id res chain seq x y z
N MET A 1 15.22 2.07 -11.64
CA MET A 1 16.40 2.78 -12.20
C MET A 1 17.30 3.18 -11.05
N ALA A 2 18.58 2.82 -11.11
CA ALA A 2 19.54 3.28 -10.11
C ALA A 2 19.87 4.76 -10.34
N HIS A 3 19.74 5.59 -9.32
CA HIS A 3 20.13 7.00 -9.37
C HIS A 3 21.64 7.11 -9.19
N ARG A 4 22.33 7.79 -10.09
CA ARG A 4 23.74 8.13 -9.93
C ARG A 4 23.88 9.54 -9.38
N THR A 5 24.54 9.68 -8.26
CA THR A 5 24.93 11.00 -7.70
C THR A 5 26.42 11.16 -7.83
N LEU A 6 26.88 12.32 -8.34
CA LEU A 6 28.29 12.70 -8.44
C LEU A 6 28.63 13.61 -7.28
N ILE A 7 29.62 13.26 -6.48
CA ILE A 7 30.20 14.13 -5.44
C ILE A 7 31.71 14.17 -5.66
N GLY A 8 32.27 15.36 -5.82
CA GLY A 8 33.71 15.54 -6.05
C GLY A 8 34.24 14.89 -7.33
N GLY A 9 33.40 14.81 -8.41
CA GLY A 9 33.79 14.23 -9.69
C GLY A 9 33.75 12.70 -9.76
N THR A 10 33.39 12.01 -8.68
CA THR A 10 33.28 10.56 -8.65
C THR A 10 31.82 10.12 -8.64
N GLY A 11 31.45 9.24 -9.55
CA GLY A 11 30.07 8.73 -9.66
C GLY A 11 29.77 7.62 -8.65
N TYR A 12 28.74 7.81 -7.84
CA TYR A 12 28.25 6.81 -6.89
C TYR A 12 26.87 6.34 -7.30
N THR A 13 26.62 5.03 -7.18
CA THR A 13 25.29 4.45 -7.36
C THR A 13 24.63 4.36 -5.98
N VAL A 14 23.51 5.06 -5.80
CA VAL A 14 22.72 5.00 -4.56
C VAL A 14 21.68 3.90 -4.69
N THR A 15 21.82 2.86 -3.89
CA THR A 15 20.83 1.80 -3.74
C THR A 15 20.34 1.80 -2.31
N GLY A 16 19.01 1.91 -2.11
CA GLY A 16 18.41 1.71 -0.80
C GLY A 16 18.52 2.85 0.20
N GLY A 17 18.54 4.12 -0.24
CA GLY A 17 18.43 5.27 0.67
C GLY A 17 19.68 5.53 1.54
N THR A 18 20.83 5.03 1.16
CA THR A 18 22.11 5.25 1.82
C THR A 18 23.03 6.04 0.91
N ASP A 19 23.62 7.13 1.40
CA ASP A 19 24.66 7.88 0.71
C ASP A 19 26.04 7.54 1.26
N LEU A 20 27.03 7.51 0.37
CA LEU A 20 28.43 7.51 0.76
C LEU A 20 28.94 8.94 0.72
N ILE A 21 29.30 9.49 1.87
CA ILE A 21 29.99 10.77 2.00
C ILE A 21 31.37 10.49 2.59
N ASP A 22 32.43 10.88 1.90
CA ASP A 22 33.83 10.62 2.30
C ASP A 22 34.09 9.15 2.64
N GLY A 23 33.50 8.22 1.85
CA GLY A 23 33.66 6.77 2.06
C GLY A 23 32.83 6.18 3.20
N THR A 24 32.05 6.99 3.92
CA THR A 24 31.20 6.53 5.02
C THR A 24 29.75 6.39 4.56
N ALA A 25 29.14 5.22 4.77
CA ALA A 25 27.72 4.99 4.52
C ALA A 25 26.86 5.71 5.56
N ARG A 26 25.95 6.59 5.12
CA ARG A 26 25.02 7.30 5.98
C ARG A 26 23.59 7.08 5.48
N SER A 27 22.69 6.72 6.39
CA SER A 27 21.26 6.62 6.08
C SER A 27 20.69 8.00 5.80
N ARG A 28 19.91 8.13 4.71
CA ARG A 28 19.16 9.36 4.42
C ARG A 28 17.87 9.39 5.20
N THR A 29 17.71 10.42 5.98
CA THR A 29 16.42 10.82 6.55
C THR A 29 15.81 12.01 5.80
N ALA A 30 16.63 12.81 5.14
CA ALA A 30 16.25 13.84 4.17
C ALA A 30 17.52 14.23 3.42
N GLY A 31 17.46 14.50 2.13
CA GLY A 31 18.66 14.79 1.35
C GLY A 31 18.49 15.94 0.38
N ARG A 32 19.53 16.76 0.27
CA ARG A 32 19.77 17.61 -0.88
C ARG A 32 20.94 17.02 -1.65
N THR A 33 20.84 16.96 -2.98
CA THR A 33 21.99 16.70 -3.83
C THR A 33 22.52 18.02 -4.38
N LEU A 34 23.82 18.13 -4.48
CA LEU A 34 24.48 19.25 -5.15
C LEU A 34 24.79 18.80 -6.58
N VAL A 35 24.31 19.54 -7.56
CA VAL A 35 24.74 19.44 -8.95
C VAL A 35 25.29 20.81 -9.32
N ASP A 36 26.54 20.86 -9.74
CA ASP A 36 27.25 22.09 -10.09
C ASP A 36 27.15 23.20 -9.03
N GLY A 37 27.27 22.82 -7.76
CA GLY A 37 27.17 23.75 -6.63
C GLY A 37 25.74 24.17 -6.25
N THR A 38 24.74 23.77 -7.01
CA THR A 38 23.32 24.05 -6.72
C THR A 38 22.70 22.91 -5.94
N ALA A 39 22.09 23.22 -4.79
CA ALA A 39 21.42 22.23 -3.97
C ALA A 39 20.04 21.93 -4.52
N TYR A 40 19.86 20.75 -5.07
CA TYR A 40 18.54 20.22 -5.43
C TYR A 40 18.01 19.34 -4.31
N ALA A 41 16.79 19.59 -3.89
CA ALA A 41 16.09 18.64 -3.03
C ALA A 41 15.90 17.35 -3.83
N ILE A 42 16.60 16.28 -3.45
CA ILE A 42 16.19 14.97 -3.91
C ILE A 42 14.95 14.65 -3.06
N GLY A 43 13.78 14.93 -3.66
CA GLY A 43 12.57 14.47 -3.05
C GLY A 43 12.47 12.94 -3.21
N PHE A 44 12.92 12.22 -2.19
CA PHE A 44 11.86 11.48 -1.49
C PHE A 44 11.00 12.58 -0.92
N GLY A 45 9.90 12.94 -1.58
CA GLY A 45 8.99 13.96 -1.11
C GLY A 45 8.77 13.66 0.35
N GLY A 46 9.23 14.57 1.24
CA GLY A 46 9.13 14.32 2.66
C GLY A 46 7.69 13.93 2.93
N LEU A 47 7.45 12.99 3.84
CA LEU A 47 6.11 12.60 4.22
C LEU A 47 5.34 13.88 4.57
N ASP A 48 4.34 14.25 3.78
CA ASP A 48 3.50 15.39 4.09
C ASP A 48 2.57 14.97 5.23
N ALA A 49 2.41 15.86 6.22
CA ALA A 49 1.51 15.65 7.35
C ALA A 49 0.05 15.45 6.89
N ASP A 50 -0.32 16.07 5.78
CA ASP A 50 -1.59 15.85 5.11
C ASP A 50 -1.50 14.61 4.22
N PHE A 51 -2.24 13.56 4.59
CA PHE A 51 -2.24 12.28 3.87
C PHE A 51 -2.55 12.44 2.38
N SER A 52 -3.49 13.34 2.03
CA SER A 52 -3.95 13.55 0.65
C SER A 52 -2.89 14.08 -0.31
N LYS A 53 -1.83 14.68 0.22
CA LYS A 53 -0.73 15.26 -0.56
C LYS A 53 0.39 14.27 -0.88
N ASN A 54 0.30 13.05 -0.36
CA ASN A 54 1.32 12.03 -0.57
C ASN A 54 1.02 11.18 -1.79
N SER A 55 2.06 10.85 -2.55
CA SER A 55 1.93 9.85 -3.62
C SER A 55 1.79 8.44 -3.03
N TRP A 56 1.16 7.52 -3.76
CA TRP A 56 1.07 6.11 -3.33
C TRP A 56 2.44 5.48 -3.11
N ARG A 57 3.43 5.86 -3.91
CA ARG A 57 4.83 5.43 -3.69
C ARG A 57 5.35 5.87 -2.32
N THR A 58 5.07 7.12 -1.93
CA THR A 58 5.47 7.68 -0.63
C THR A 58 4.74 6.97 0.51
N ILE A 59 3.43 6.74 0.36
CA ILE A 59 2.60 6.02 1.34
C ILE A 59 3.11 4.59 1.54
N ILE A 60 3.39 3.87 0.44
CA ILE A 60 3.95 2.52 0.47
C ILE A 60 5.28 2.50 1.21
N ALA A 61 6.19 3.43 0.89
CA ALA A 61 7.48 3.51 1.54
C ALA A 61 7.36 3.78 3.04
N ALA A 62 6.44 4.66 3.45
CA ALA A 62 6.15 4.93 4.87
C ALA A 62 5.68 3.66 5.60
N CYS A 63 4.77 2.89 4.99
CA CYS A 63 4.29 1.64 5.56
C CYS A 63 5.39 0.58 5.68
N GLN A 64 6.19 0.40 4.61
CA GLN A 64 7.27 -0.60 4.57
C GLN A 64 8.37 -0.30 5.59
N ASN A 65 8.69 0.98 5.79
CA ASN A 65 9.71 1.43 6.74
C ASN A 65 9.18 1.64 8.16
N LYS A 66 7.90 1.39 8.41
CA LYS A 66 7.23 1.65 9.71
C LYS A 66 7.38 3.12 10.14
N GLN A 67 7.27 4.04 9.18
CA GLN A 67 7.42 5.49 9.34
C GLN A 67 6.13 6.24 8.99
N VAL A 68 4.98 5.61 9.25
CA VAL A 68 3.67 6.25 9.05
C VAL A 68 3.54 7.43 10.01
N PRO A 69 3.30 8.66 9.54
CA PRO A 69 3.14 9.82 10.40
C PRO A 69 1.96 9.67 11.37
N ASP A 70 2.12 10.20 12.57
CA ASP A 70 1.03 10.24 13.56
C ASP A 70 -0.14 11.11 13.08
N THR A 71 0.14 12.08 12.22
CA THR A 71 -0.86 12.97 11.61
C THR A 71 -1.80 12.29 10.62
N TRP A 72 -1.43 11.12 10.09
CA TRP A 72 -2.33 10.35 9.23
C TRP A 72 -3.32 9.56 10.09
N ASN A 73 -4.60 9.90 9.98
CA ASN A 73 -5.64 9.36 10.84
C ASN A 73 -6.64 8.48 10.07
N VAL A 74 -7.36 7.65 10.79
CA VAL A 74 -8.54 6.97 10.24
C VAL A 74 -9.54 8.03 9.77
N GLY A 75 -10.00 7.90 8.53
CA GLY A 75 -10.85 8.86 7.84
C GLY A 75 -10.11 9.75 6.84
N ASP A 76 -8.78 9.88 6.94
CA ASP A 76 -8.01 10.58 5.92
C ASP A 76 -8.06 9.80 4.61
N SER A 77 -8.02 10.53 3.49
CA SER A 77 -8.18 9.94 2.17
C SER A 77 -7.20 10.46 1.15
N CYS A 78 -6.95 9.64 0.13
CA CYS A 78 -6.11 9.96 -1.01
C CYS A 78 -6.71 9.36 -2.28
N MET A 79 -6.48 9.98 -3.44
CA MET A 79 -6.97 9.46 -4.71
C MET A 79 -6.06 8.35 -5.25
N MET A 80 -6.66 7.29 -5.80
CA MET A 80 -5.96 6.20 -6.48
C MET A 80 -6.58 5.94 -7.86
N ALA A 81 -5.73 5.76 -8.86
CA ALA A 81 -6.18 5.39 -10.20
C ALA A 81 -6.52 3.89 -10.28
N PHE A 82 -7.70 3.58 -10.80
CA PHE A 82 -8.12 2.25 -11.20
C PHE A 82 -8.39 2.29 -12.71
N GLY A 83 -7.40 1.92 -13.50
CA GLY A 83 -7.43 2.09 -14.94
C GLY A 83 -7.53 3.58 -15.32
N LYS A 84 -8.64 3.98 -15.96
CA LYS A 84 -8.87 5.37 -16.40
C LYS A 84 -9.67 6.22 -15.40
N LYS A 85 -10.07 5.68 -14.26
CA LYS A 85 -10.88 6.38 -13.26
C LYS A 85 -10.10 6.50 -11.95
N ASN A 86 -10.29 7.62 -11.26
CA ASN A 86 -9.77 7.82 -9.92
C ASN A 86 -10.86 7.54 -8.89
N TYR A 87 -10.48 6.88 -7.80
CA TYR A 87 -11.33 6.60 -6.65
C TYR A 87 -10.65 7.14 -5.40
N GLN A 88 -11.46 7.66 -4.51
CA GLN A 88 -11.02 8.04 -3.17
C GLN A 88 -10.82 6.78 -2.35
N ILE A 89 -9.69 6.70 -1.66
CA ILE A 89 -9.30 5.60 -0.79
C ILE A 89 -9.08 6.15 0.61
N ASP A 90 -9.81 5.62 1.57
CA ASP A 90 -9.79 6.07 2.95
C ASP A 90 -8.94 5.17 3.82
N ILE A 91 -8.26 5.73 4.81
CA ILE A 91 -7.66 4.97 5.90
C ILE A 91 -8.79 4.50 6.83
N ILE A 92 -8.92 3.20 7.03
CA ILE A 92 -9.91 2.61 7.96
C ILE A 92 -9.27 1.96 9.18
N GLY A 93 -7.95 1.81 9.20
CA GLY A 93 -7.23 1.25 10.34
C GLY A 93 -5.75 1.61 10.35
N LYS A 94 -5.20 1.81 11.55
CA LYS A 94 -3.76 1.97 11.82
C LYS A 94 -3.34 0.87 12.80
N ASN A 95 -2.33 0.08 12.42
CA ASN A 95 -1.83 -1.05 13.23
C ASN A 95 -2.98 -1.98 13.69
N HIS A 96 -3.94 -2.20 12.81
CA HIS A 96 -5.19 -2.90 13.14
C HIS A 96 -5.14 -4.38 12.74
N ASP A 97 -4.88 -4.67 11.47
CA ASP A 97 -4.94 -6.03 10.93
C ASP A 97 -3.63 -6.79 11.12
N ASP A 98 -3.71 -8.04 11.55
CA ASP A 98 -2.54 -8.90 11.69
C ASP A 98 -2.10 -9.44 10.32
N TYR A 99 -0.81 -9.33 10.01
CA TYR A 99 -0.26 -9.94 8.82
C TYR A 99 -0.36 -11.47 8.88
N ALA A 100 -0.72 -12.09 7.76
CA ALA A 100 -0.86 -13.53 7.66
C ALA A 100 0.46 -14.29 7.93
N ASP A 101 1.60 -13.65 7.63
CA ASP A 101 2.94 -14.19 7.86
C ASP A 101 3.42 -14.05 9.31
N GLY A 102 2.60 -13.51 10.22
CA GLY A 102 2.95 -13.28 11.61
C GLY A 102 3.98 -12.18 11.87
N SER A 103 4.36 -11.38 10.85
CA SER A 103 5.40 -10.34 10.98
C SER A 103 4.93 -9.07 11.71
N GLY A 104 3.71 -9.07 12.24
CA GLY A 104 3.12 -7.97 13.00
C GLY A 104 1.82 -7.46 12.40
N LYS A 105 1.55 -6.17 12.57
CA LYS A 105 0.32 -5.52 12.12
C LYS A 105 0.53 -4.67 10.88
N ALA A 106 -0.50 -4.58 10.03
CA ALA A 106 -0.53 -3.67 8.91
C ALA A 106 -0.51 -2.22 9.43
N PRO A 107 0.48 -1.40 9.04
CA PRO A 107 0.57 0.01 9.47
C PRO A 107 -0.67 0.80 9.08
N LEU A 108 -1.19 0.58 7.89
CA LEU A 108 -2.43 1.17 7.39
C LEU A 108 -3.29 0.11 6.70
N THR A 109 -4.59 0.21 6.93
CA THR A 109 -5.63 -0.54 6.21
C THR A 109 -6.52 0.44 5.49
N PHE A 110 -6.88 0.13 4.26
CA PHE A 110 -7.58 1.05 3.36
C PHE A 110 -8.92 0.49 2.89
N GLN A 111 -9.83 1.39 2.56
CA GLN A 111 -11.10 1.08 1.93
C GLN A 111 -11.41 2.06 0.81
N MET A 112 -12.02 1.60 -0.25
CA MET A 112 -12.59 2.47 -1.27
C MET A 112 -13.78 3.23 -0.69
N HIS A 113 -13.79 4.56 -0.81
CA HIS A 113 -14.84 5.43 -0.26
C HIS A 113 -16.22 5.17 -0.85
N THR A 114 -16.26 4.88 -2.14
CA THR A 114 -17.48 4.57 -2.87
C THR A 114 -17.40 3.19 -3.50
N THR A 115 -18.52 2.63 -3.92
CA THR A 115 -18.55 1.36 -4.64
C THR A 115 -17.82 1.46 -5.98
N TYR A 116 -17.12 0.40 -6.34
CA TYR A 116 -16.53 0.28 -7.66
C TYR A 116 -17.61 0.23 -8.75
N ALA A 117 -17.34 0.90 -9.88
CA ALA A 117 -18.35 1.08 -10.94
C ALA A 117 -18.84 -0.23 -11.59
N THR A 118 -18.03 -1.30 -11.55
CA THR A 118 -18.39 -2.59 -12.12
C THR A 118 -19.02 -3.47 -11.05
N GLN A 119 -20.18 -4.02 -11.34
CA GLN A 119 -20.87 -4.95 -10.45
C GLN A 119 -20.32 -6.37 -10.65
N TYR A 120 -20.15 -7.08 -9.55
CA TYR A 120 -19.72 -8.47 -9.52
C TYR A 120 -20.67 -9.31 -8.68
N LYS A 121 -20.93 -10.53 -9.11
CA LYS A 121 -21.68 -11.50 -8.30
C LYS A 121 -20.83 -11.89 -7.09
N MET A 122 -21.41 -11.79 -5.89
CA MET A 122 -20.76 -12.26 -4.67
C MET A 122 -20.62 -13.79 -4.70
N ASN A 123 -21.69 -14.49 -5.06
CA ASN A 123 -21.79 -15.94 -5.07
C ASN A 123 -22.29 -16.45 -6.42
N GLY A 124 -22.08 -17.72 -6.71
CA GLY A 124 -22.66 -18.40 -7.88
C GLY A 124 -24.16 -18.69 -7.75
N ALA A 125 -24.65 -18.77 -6.51
CA ALA A 125 -26.07 -18.93 -6.16
C ALA A 125 -26.64 -17.64 -5.58
N GLU A 126 -27.99 -17.56 -5.49
CA GLU A 126 -28.69 -16.38 -4.96
C GLU A 126 -28.56 -16.22 -3.43
N TYR A 127 -28.03 -17.20 -2.74
CA TYR A 127 -27.84 -17.19 -1.29
C TYR A 127 -26.39 -17.50 -0.91
N ASN A 128 -25.99 -17.06 0.28
CA ASN A 128 -24.64 -17.24 0.79
C ASN A 128 -24.46 -18.64 1.40
N ASN A 129 -24.19 -19.63 0.56
CA ASN A 129 -23.88 -21.01 0.98
C ASN A 129 -22.38 -21.32 1.04
N CYS A 130 -21.52 -20.40 0.61
CA CYS A 130 -20.09 -20.64 0.48
C CYS A 130 -19.22 -19.78 1.42
N GLY A 131 -19.81 -18.80 2.10
CA GLY A 131 -19.10 -17.86 2.94
C GLY A 131 -18.09 -17.00 2.18
N TRP A 132 -17.37 -16.15 2.91
CA TRP A 132 -16.31 -15.32 2.34
C TRP A 132 -15.19 -16.15 1.69
N LYS A 133 -14.79 -17.23 2.35
CA LYS A 133 -13.67 -18.06 1.91
C LYS A 133 -13.79 -18.53 0.46
N ASN A 134 -14.99 -18.90 0.04
CA ASN A 134 -15.24 -19.48 -1.28
C ASN A 134 -16.08 -18.60 -2.20
N CYS A 135 -16.37 -17.35 -1.83
CA CYS A 135 -17.18 -16.45 -2.66
C CYS A 135 -16.45 -16.05 -3.96
N LEU A 136 -17.22 -15.79 -5.02
CA LEU A 136 -16.68 -15.44 -6.33
C LEU A 136 -15.93 -14.09 -6.31
N VAL A 137 -16.39 -13.13 -5.51
CA VAL A 137 -15.72 -11.82 -5.38
C VAL A 137 -14.27 -12.01 -4.97
N ARG A 138 -14.02 -12.86 -3.99
CA ARG A 138 -12.68 -13.16 -3.48
C ARG A 138 -11.84 -13.99 -4.45
N THR A 139 -12.42 -15.07 -4.98
CA THR A 139 -11.66 -16.15 -5.61
C THR A 139 -11.43 -15.98 -7.11
N SER A 140 -12.37 -15.40 -7.84
CA SER A 140 -12.36 -15.51 -9.30
C SER A 140 -12.78 -14.27 -10.10
N ASN A 141 -13.50 -13.33 -9.53
CA ASN A 141 -14.01 -12.21 -10.33
C ASN A 141 -13.54 -10.83 -9.89
N ALA A 142 -14.05 -10.26 -8.79
CA ALA A 142 -13.81 -8.85 -8.46
C ALA A 142 -12.36 -8.58 -8.10
N PHE A 143 -11.77 -9.27 -7.13
CA PHE A 143 -10.42 -8.95 -6.67
C PHE A 143 -9.33 -9.26 -7.69
N PRO A 144 -9.36 -10.37 -8.42
CA PRO A 144 -8.45 -10.55 -9.55
C PRO A 144 -8.59 -9.48 -10.63
N ALA A 145 -9.81 -9.01 -10.91
CA ALA A 145 -10.05 -7.93 -11.87
C ALA A 145 -9.57 -6.56 -11.36
N LEU A 146 -9.80 -6.23 -10.08
CA LEU A 146 -9.32 -5.01 -9.46
C LEU A 146 -7.80 -4.91 -9.49
N LYS A 147 -7.08 -5.98 -9.14
CA LYS A 147 -5.61 -6.01 -9.18
C LYS A 147 -5.05 -5.71 -10.58
N LYS A 148 -5.76 -6.04 -11.65
CA LYS A 148 -5.32 -5.75 -13.03
C LYS A 148 -5.40 -4.26 -13.38
N VAL A 149 -6.24 -3.49 -12.71
CA VAL A 149 -6.46 -2.07 -12.99
C VAL A 149 -5.90 -1.13 -11.92
N MET A 150 -5.45 -1.66 -10.79
CA MET A 150 -4.72 -0.92 -9.76
C MET A 150 -3.30 -0.57 -10.24
N PRO A 151 -2.67 0.48 -9.69
CA PRO A 151 -1.26 0.74 -9.95
C PRO A 151 -0.39 -0.46 -9.57
N ALA A 152 0.52 -0.86 -10.46
CA ALA A 152 1.36 -2.06 -10.26
C ALA A 152 2.19 -1.98 -8.96
N GLU A 153 2.66 -0.79 -8.61
CA GLU A 153 3.42 -0.54 -7.37
C GLU A 153 2.56 -0.78 -6.12
N VAL A 154 1.27 -0.44 -6.18
CA VAL A 154 0.33 -0.71 -5.07
C VAL A 154 0.08 -2.21 -4.95
N VAL A 155 -0.21 -2.89 -6.08
CA VAL A 155 -0.44 -4.35 -6.08
C VAL A 155 0.77 -5.10 -5.52
N ALA A 156 1.99 -4.70 -5.90
CA ALA A 156 3.23 -5.31 -5.41
C ALA A 156 3.47 -5.08 -3.90
N ALA A 157 2.89 -4.01 -3.33
CA ALA A 157 3.04 -3.66 -1.92
C ALA A 157 1.95 -4.25 -1.03
N LEU A 158 0.85 -4.78 -1.60
CA LEU A 158 -0.21 -5.40 -0.82
C LEU A 158 0.32 -6.60 -0.04
N LYS A 159 0.07 -6.63 1.25
CA LYS A 159 0.35 -7.76 2.12
C LYS A 159 -0.94 -8.46 2.54
N ALA A 160 -0.89 -9.77 2.62
CA ALA A 160 -2.01 -10.55 3.13
C ALA A 160 -2.18 -10.34 4.63
N VAL A 161 -3.42 -10.19 5.05
CA VAL A 161 -3.83 -10.13 6.45
C VAL A 161 -4.76 -11.28 6.77
N THR A 162 -4.73 -11.72 8.02
CA THR A 162 -5.62 -12.80 8.50
C THR A 162 -7.01 -12.24 8.73
N LYS A 163 -8.01 -12.86 8.11
CA LYS A 163 -9.43 -12.54 8.30
C LYS A 163 -10.18 -13.74 8.84
N LYS A 164 -11.03 -13.50 9.84
CA LYS A 164 -11.96 -14.47 10.40
C LYS A 164 -13.37 -14.09 10.01
N THR A 165 -14.06 -14.99 9.34
CA THR A 165 -15.43 -14.77 8.87
C THR A 165 -16.28 -15.98 9.17
N THR A 166 -17.60 -15.83 9.24
CA THR A 166 -18.49 -16.99 9.34
C THR A 166 -18.45 -17.79 8.05
N ALA A 167 -18.47 -19.10 8.15
CA ALA A 167 -18.72 -20.00 7.02
C ALA A 167 -20.13 -19.75 6.47
N GLY A 168 -20.34 -20.03 5.19
CA GLY A 168 -21.65 -19.85 4.56
C GLY A 168 -22.75 -20.79 5.10
N GLY A 169 -23.98 -20.62 4.61
CA GLY A 169 -25.09 -21.54 4.91
C GLY A 169 -25.61 -21.45 6.34
N ALA A 170 -25.65 -20.26 6.94
CA ALA A 170 -26.08 -20.05 8.33
C ALA A 170 -25.25 -20.84 9.38
N SER A 171 -24.05 -21.24 9.02
CA SER A 171 -23.12 -21.92 9.92
C SER A 171 -22.57 -20.98 10.99
N SER A 172 -22.41 -21.47 12.22
CA SER A 172 -21.68 -20.80 13.29
C SER A 172 -20.17 -21.03 13.22
N ALA A 173 -19.70 -21.86 12.30
CA ALA A 173 -18.28 -22.12 12.11
C ALA A 173 -17.55 -20.87 11.61
N ILE A 174 -16.30 -20.74 12.02
CA ILE A 174 -15.42 -19.63 11.61
C ILE A 174 -14.41 -20.14 10.60
N ASP A 175 -14.39 -19.52 9.45
CA ASP A 175 -13.34 -19.67 8.44
C ASP A 175 -12.24 -18.64 8.68
N THR A 176 -11.00 -19.05 8.47
CA THR A 176 -9.84 -18.16 8.44
C THR A 176 -9.34 -18.09 7.01
N THR A 177 -9.10 -16.88 6.53
CA THR A 177 -8.53 -16.60 5.21
C THR A 177 -7.35 -15.63 5.32
N GLU A 178 -6.49 -15.67 4.30
CA GLU A 178 -5.38 -14.75 4.14
C GLU A 178 -5.66 -13.92 2.89
N ASP A 179 -5.89 -12.63 3.08
CA ASP A 179 -6.40 -11.76 2.02
C ASP A 179 -5.57 -10.48 1.90
N THR A 180 -5.22 -10.13 0.65
CA THR A 180 -4.62 -8.84 0.30
C THR A 180 -5.69 -7.80 -0.07
N LEU A 181 -6.90 -8.24 -0.43
CA LEU A 181 -8.12 -7.47 -0.62
C LEU A 181 -9.28 -8.23 0.04
N PHE A 182 -10.20 -7.51 0.70
CA PHE A 182 -11.34 -8.10 1.38
C PHE A 182 -12.50 -7.08 1.50
#